data_a1b7c53f48bdafbca9ad8ad314355b5a
#
_entry.id   a1b7c53f48bdafbca9ad8ad314355b5a
#
_cell.length_a   1.000
_cell.length_b   1.000
_cell.length_c   1.000
_cell.angle_alpha   90.00
_cell.angle_beta   90.00
_cell.angle_gamma   90.00
#
_symmetry.space_group_name_H-M   'P 1'
#
loop_
_entity.id
_entity.type
_entity.pdbx_description
1 polymer ?
#
loop_
_entity_poly.entity_id
_entity_poly.type
_entity_poly.pdbx_seq_one_letter_code
_entity_poly.pdbx_strand_id
1 'polypeptide(L)'
;MSRAPPRDLQLQCRCGTVRAVAHGVAPQTGNHCVCYCDDCQAFAKALNRADVLDANGGTDIFQLSQARLEFTHGLDRVAWLQLAPKGTARWYASCCNTPIGNTLPTMGVPFIGVIRAFIREPAGDALGPIRARVFPKFATGDVAAIPPDNQSRWTMFLRLAALIISWRLRGDHKRSPFFDAVSGAPLRPPRVLTEAERGALY
;
A
#
# COMPACT_ATOMS: atom_id res chain seq x y z
N MET A 1 -14.72 21.83 -9.03
CA MET A 1 -13.44 21.09 -9.15
C MET A 1 -13.65 19.95 -10.15
N SER A 2 -12.98 20.01 -11.30
CA SER A 2 -13.06 18.95 -12.32
C SER A 2 -12.53 17.66 -11.73
N ARG A 3 -13.32 16.57 -11.81
CA ARG A 3 -12.87 15.25 -11.40
C ARG A 3 -11.95 14.71 -12.49
N ALA A 4 -10.69 14.44 -12.19
CA ALA A 4 -9.80 13.77 -13.12
C ALA A 4 -10.43 12.43 -13.56
N PRO A 5 -10.44 12.11 -14.88
CA PRO A 5 -10.99 10.86 -15.35
C PRO A 5 -10.17 9.68 -14.80
N PRO A 6 -10.81 8.53 -14.52
CA PRO A 6 -10.08 7.32 -14.16
C PRO A 6 -9.14 6.90 -15.29
N ARG A 7 -7.91 6.51 -14.92
CA ARG A 7 -6.92 5.98 -15.86
C ARG A 7 -6.17 4.79 -15.27
N ASP A 8 -5.58 3.99 -16.13
CA ASP A 8 -4.72 2.89 -15.71
C ASP A 8 -3.32 3.41 -15.42
N LEU A 9 -2.74 2.97 -14.30
CA LEU A 9 -1.37 3.29 -13.92
C LEU A 9 -0.47 2.07 -14.05
N GLN A 10 0.69 2.26 -14.67
CA GLN A 10 1.73 1.24 -14.72
C GLN A 10 2.46 1.17 -13.39
N LEU A 11 2.59 -0.04 -12.88
CA LEU A 11 3.30 -0.35 -11.64
C LEU A 11 4.50 -1.21 -11.97
N GLN A 12 5.64 -0.94 -11.34
CA GLN A 12 6.85 -1.70 -11.60
C GLN A 12 7.81 -1.63 -10.42
N CYS A 13 8.43 -2.75 -10.09
CA CYS A 13 9.52 -2.78 -9.14
C CYS A 13 10.80 -2.15 -9.73
N ARG A 14 11.75 -1.78 -8.88
CA ARG A 14 12.95 -1.06 -9.27
C ARG A 14 13.75 -1.75 -10.39
N CYS A 15 13.87 -3.06 -10.38
CA CYS A 15 14.61 -3.82 -11.40
C CYS A 15 13.78 -4.18 -12.63
N GLY A 16 12.47 -3.88 -12.65
CA GLY A 16 11.61 -4.13 -13.78
C GLY A 16 11.05 -5.54 -13.91
N THR A 17 11.46 -6.49 -13.05
CA THR A 17 11.03 -7.90 -13.10
C THR A 17 9.54 -8.06 -12.75
N VAL A 18 9.07 -7.36 -11.71
CA VAL A 18 7.65 -7.37 -11.33
C VAL A 18 6.97 -6.17 -11.95
N ARG A 19 5.92 -6.42 -12.74
CA ARG A 19 5.09 -5.38 -13.37
C ARG A 19 3.62 -5.67 -13.13
N ALA A 20 2.86 -4.60 -12.96
CA ALA A 20 1.42 -4.68 -12.78
C ALA A 20 0.74 -3.43 -13.37
N VAL A 21 -0.58 -3.51 -13.49
CA VAL A 21 -1.45 -2.38 -13.83
C VAL A 21 -2.43 -2.16 -12.68
N ALA A 22 -2.60 -0.91 -12.29
CA ALA A 22 -3.69 -0.49 -11.40
C ALA A 22 -4.79 0.14 -12.26
N HIS A 23 -5.93 -0.54 -12.41
CA HIS A 23 -7.00 -0.15 -13.30
C HIS A 23 -7.91 0.95 -12.73
N GLY A 24 -8.24 1.92 -13.56
CA GLY A 24 -9.24 2.95 -13.27
C GLY A 24 -8.90 3.79 -12.04
N VAL A 25 -7.65 4.18 -11.89
CA VAL A 25 -7.17 5.02 -10.78
C VAL A 25 -7.62 6.46 -10.97
N ALA A 26 -8.22 7.03 -9.93
CA ALA A 26 -8.62 8.43 -9.87
C ALA A 26 -8.78 8.85 -8.40
N PRO A 27 -8.79 10.16 -8.08
CA PRO A 27 -8.95 10.65 -6.71
C PRO A 27 -10.24 10.18 -6.03
N GLN A 28 -11.28 9.85 -6.82
CA GLN A 28 -12.56 9.33 -6.32
C GLN A 28 -12.58 7.80 -6.14
N THR A 29 -11.70 7.05 -6.80
CA THR A 29 -11.69 5.58 -6.75
C THR A 29 -10.78 5.02 -5.67
N GLY A 30 -9.99 5.88 -5.04
CA GLY A 30 -9.05 5.53 -3.99
C GLY A 30 -8.90 6.62 -2.94
N ASN A 31 -7.89 6.49 -2.12
CA ASN A 31 -7.59 7.41 -1.04
C ASN A 31 -6.06 7.59 -0.90
N HIS A 32 -5.57 8.82 -1.05
CA HIS A 32 -4.15 9.15 -1.03
C HIS A 32 -3.76 9.67 0.35
N CYS A 33 -2.80 9.03 1.00
CA CYS A 33 -2.32 9.41 2.32
C CYS A 33 -0.82 9.14 2.50
N VAL A 34 -0.23 9.78 3.50
CA VAL A 34 1.11 9.44 4.00
C VAL A 34 0.97 8.82 5.38
N CYS A 35 1.63 7.69 5.59
CA CYS A 35 1.59 6.96 6.86
C CYS A 35 2.95 7.01 7.55
N TYR A 36 2.98 7.57 8.76
CA TYR A 36 4.18 7.68 9.61
C TYR A 36 4.28 6.57 10.66
N CYS A 37 3.38 5.53 10.66
CA CYS A 37 3.44 4.52 11.70
C CYS A 37 4.80 3.80 11.69
N ASP A 38 5.21 3.42 12.88
CA ASP A 38 6.43 2.65 13.15
C ASP A 38 6.52 1.37 12.30
N ASP A 39 5.42 0.68 12.14
CA ASP A 39 5.30 -0.50 11.30
C ASP A 39 5.59 -0.25 9.80
N CYS A 40 5.18 0.91 9.23
CA CYS A 40 5.52 1.24 7.83
C CYS A 40 7.02 1.53 7.70
N GLN A 41 7.60 2.21 8.69
CA GLN A 41 9.04 2.45 8.76
C GLN A 41 9.82 1.14 8.92
N ALA A 42 9.38 0.27 9.84
CA ALA A 42 9.97 -1.06 10.05
C ALA A 42 9.92 -1.92 8.78
N PHE A 43 8.83 -1.86 8.01
CA PHE A 43 8.74 -2.57 6.74
C PHE A 43 9.78 -2.09 5.72
N ALA A 44 9.94 -0.79 5.57
CA ALA A 44 10.96 -0.22 4.68
C ALA A 44 12.38 -0.62 5.13
N LYS A 45 12.67 -0.57 6.44
CA LYS A 45 13.96 -0.99 7.02
C LYS A 45 14.19 -2.50 6.80
N ALA A 46 13.19 -3.36 7.04
CA ALA A 46 13.29 -4.81 6.85
C ALA A 46 13.63 -5.20 5.40
N LEU A 47 13.24 -4.38 4.43
CA LEU A 47 13.58 -4.55 3.03
C LEU A 47 14.90 -3.86 2.63
N ASN A 48 15.56 -3.17 3.55
CA ASN A 48 16.69 -2.28 3.27
C ASN A 48 16.34 -1.23 2.20
N ARG A 49 15.15 -0.63 2.33
CA ARG A 49 14.56 0.34 1.41
C ARG A 49 14.05 1.58 2.15
N ALA A 50 14.87 2.10 3.05
CA ALA A 50 14.59 3.38 3.71
C ALA A 50 14.48 4.56 2.72
N ASP A 51 15.00 4.40 1.51
CA ASP A 51 14.89 5.36 0.39
C ASP A 51 13.45 5.61 -0.09
N VAL A 52 12.49 4.76 0.31
CA VAL A 52 11.06 4.95 -0.04
C VAL A 52 10.29 5.78 0.99
N LEU A 53 10.93 6.12 2.11
CA LEU A 53 10.37 7.00 3.14
C LEU A 53 10.69 8.45 2.83
N ASP A 54 9.79 9.36 3.21
CA ASP A 54 10.10 10.79 3.20
C ASP A 54 11.08 11.17 4.34
N ALA A 55 11.50 12.43 4.41
CA ALA A 55 12.44 12.93 5.40
C ALA A 55 11.96 12.75 6.85
N ASN A 56 10.67 12.53 7.06
CA ASN A 56 10.04 12.34 8.37
C ASN A 56 9.61 10.89 8.63
N GLY A 57 10.08 9.93 7.82
CA GLY A 57 9.75 8.51 7.95
C GLY A 57 8.36 8.16 7.38
N GLY A 58 7.76 9.04 6.61
CA GLY A 58 6.46 8.83 6.00
C GLY A 58 6.50 7.93 4.78
N THR A 59 5.54 7.01 4.68
CA THR A 59 5.31 6.19 3.49
C THR A 59 4.13 6.76 2.71
N ASP A 60 4.38 7.16 1.47
CA ASP A 60 3.33 7.60 0.54
C ASP A 60 2.54 6.40 0.02
N ILE A 61 1.21 6.40 0.24
CA ILE A 61 0.33 5.25 0.01
C ILE A 61 -0.92 5.70 -0.75
N PHE A 62 -1.23 4.99 -1.84
CA PHE A 62 -2.53 5.09 -2.48
C PHE A 62 -3.37 3.85 -2.18
N GLN A 63 -4.50 4.07 -1.48
CA GLN A 63 -5.40 3.02 -1.03
C GLN A 63 -6.48 2.78 -2.08
N LEU A 64 -6.61 1.52 -2.54
CA LEU A 64 -7.61 1.13 -3.54
C LEU A 64 -8.07 -0.32 -3.31
N SER A 65 -9.05 -0.76 -4.13
CA SER A 65 -9.46 -2.17 -4.15
C SER A 65 -8.35 -3.03 -4.76
N GLN A 66 -7.96 -4.12 -4.09
CA GLN A 66 -6.99 -5.08 -4.64
C GLN A 66 -7.49 -5.75 -5.93
N ALA A 67 -8.80 -5.80 -6.17
CA ALA A 67 -9.39 -6.29 -7.43
C ALA A 67 -9.05 -5.42 -8.65
N ARG A 68 -8.49 -4.23 -8.43
CA ARG A 68 -8.02 -3.32 -9.49
C ARG A 68 -6.56 -3.53 -9.85
N LEU A 69 -5.84 -4.42 -9.16
CA LEU A 69 -4.47 -4.75 -9.48
C LEU A 69 -4.41 -6.00 -10.35
N GLU A 70 -3.66 -5.91 -11.44
CA GLU A 70 -3.34 -7.01 -12.34
C GLU A 70 -1.82 -7.09 -12.51
N PHE A 71 -1.21 -8.20 -12.06
CA PHE A 71 0.21 -8.45 -12.34
C PHE A 71 0.36 -8.98 -13.76
N THR A 72 1.11 -8.26 -14.58
CA THR A 72 1.38 -8.63 -15.96
C THR A 72 2.66 -9.46 -16.10
N HIS A 73 3.62 -9.28 -15.16
CA HIS A 73 4.90 -10.01 -15.15
C HIS A 73 5.39 -10.22 -13.71
N GLY A 74 6.10 -11.32 -13.51
CA GLY A 74 6.87 -11.58 -12.29
C GLY A 74 6.04 -11.82 -11.03
N LEU A 75 4.79 -12.32 -11.14
CA LEU A 75 3.97 -12.67 -9.98
C LEU A 75 4.67 -13.73 -9.10
N ASP A 76 5.51 -14.60 -9.69
CA ASP A 76 6.33 -15.56 -8.97
C ASP A 76 7.38 -14.92 -8.04
N ARG A 77 7.72 -13.67 -8.28
CA ARG A 77 8.64 -12.84 -7.47
C ARG A 77 7.93 -11.95 -6.46
N VAL A 78 6.61 -11.99 -6.39
CA VAL A 78 5.86 -11.31 -5.34
C VAL A 78 5.89 -12.17 -4.08
N ALA A 79 6.42 -11.62 -3.02
CA ALA A 79 6.50 -12.23 -1.69
C ALA A 79 5.85 -11.29 -0.65
N TRP A 80 5.64 -11.78 0.56
CA TRP A 80 5.14 -10.96 1.63
C TRP A 80 5.74 -11.34 2.98
N LEU A 81 5.79 -10.36 3.87
CA LEU A 81 6.22 -10.55 5.24
C LEU A 81 5.19 -10.00 6.22
N GLN A 82 5.25 -10.51 7.44
CA GLN A 82 4.57 -9.98 8.62
C GLN A 82 5.62 -9.57 9.65
N LEU A 83 5.45 -8.37 10.20
CA LEU A 83 6.29 -7.89 11.29
C LEU A 83 5.98 -8.62 12.60
N ALA A 84 4.75 -9.11 12.75
CA ALA A 84 4.30 -9.92 13.88
C ALA A 84 3.26 -10.95 13.40
N PRO A 85 3.04 -12.07 14.14
CA PRO A 85 2.19 -13.19 13.70
C PRO A 85 0.75 -12.86 13.32
N LYS A 86 0.20 -11.74 13.80
CA LYS A 86 -1.17 -11.27 13.49
C LYS A 86 -1.17 -9.92 12.78
N GLY A 87 -0.05 -9.54 12.17
CA GLY A 87 0.12 -8.24 11.51
C GLY A 87 -0.47 -8.18 10.11
N THR A 88 -0.39 -7.00 9.54
CA THR A 88 -0.73 -6.71 8.14
C THR A 88 0.18 -7.49 7.19
N ALA A 89 -0.36 -8.00 6.09
CA ALA A 89 0.41 -8.59 5.02
C ALA A 89 1.11 -7.49 4.23
N ARG A 90 2.44 -7.53 4.18
CA ARG A 90 3.29 -6.53 3.55
C ARG A 90 3.95 -7.11 2.31
N TRP A 91 3.44 -6.76 1.15
CA TRP A 91 3.82 -7.32 -0.14
C TRP A 91 5.03 -6.58 -0.73
N TYR A 92 5.98 -7.31 -1.29
CA TYR A 92 7.16 -6.77 -1.91
C TYR A 92 7.65 -7.63 -3.08
N ALA A 93 8.44 -7.05 -3.97
CA ALA A 93 9.12 -7.76 -5.05
C ALA A 93 10.44 -8.33 -4.53
N SER A 94 10.54 -9.65 -4.39
CA SER A 94 11.71 -10.34 -3.82
C SER A 94 12.98 -10.21 -4.66
N CYS A 95 12.86 -9.86 -5.94
CA CYS A 95 14.00 -9.65 -6.83
C CYS A 95 14.84 -8.39 -6.53
N CYS A 96 14.24 -7.37 -5.88
CA CYS A 96 14.93 -6.10 -5.62
C CYS A 96 14.41 -5.38 -4.37
N ASN A 97 13.64 -6.08 -3.53
CA ASN A 97 13.05 -5.58 -2.29
C ASN A 97 12.19 -4.32 -2.46
N THR A 98 11.60 -4.11 -3.65
CA THR A 98 10.66 -2.99 -3.83
C THR A 98 9.38 -3.25 -3.06
N PRO A 99 8.98 -2.41 -2.10
CA PRO A 99 7.70 -2.55 -1.42
C PRO A 99 6.56 -2.28 -2.40
N ILE A 100 5.58 -3.18 -2.43
CA ILE A 100 4.41 -3.12 -3.32
C ILE A 100 3.24 -2.49 -2.58
N GLY A 101 2.90 -3.01 -1.42
CA GLY A 101 1.74 -2.52 -0.67
C GLY A 101 1.38 -3.38 0.52
N ASN A 102 0.34 -2.95 1.22
CA ASN A 102 -0.15 -3.57 2.44
C ASN A 102 -1.60 -3.99 2.30
N THR A 103 -1.92 -5.24 2.65
CA THR A 103 -3.31 -5.74 2.76
C THR A 103 -3.56 -6.28 4.16
N LEU A 104 -4.82 -6.49 4.52
CA LEU A 104 -5.11 -7.40 5.60
C LEU A 104 -4.76 -8.84 5.15
N PRO A 105 -4.39 -9.75 6.06
CA PRO A 105 -4.04 -11.14 5.71
C PRO A 105 -5.29 -11.98 5.39
N THR A 106 -6.27 -11.39 4.72
CA THR A 106 -7.54 -12.01 4.33
C THR A 106 -8.08 -11.37 3.04
N MET A 107 -8.63 -12.18 2.17
CA MET A 107 -9.31 -11.72 0.97
C MET A 107 -10.65 -11.02 1.28
N GLY A 108 -11.25 -11.29 2.45
CA GLY A 108 -12.56 -10.76 2.82
C GLY A 108 -12.67 -9.23 2.84
N VAL A 109 -11.56 -8.53 2.99
CA VAL A 109 -11.48 -7.07 2.91
C VAL A 109 -10.73 -6.67 1.64
N PRO A 110 -11.41 -6.15 0.61
CA PRO A 110 -10.85 -5.88 -0.71
C PRO A 110 -9.99 -4.60 -0.72
N PHE A 111 -9.03 -4.51 0.16
CA PHE A 111 -8.19 -3.32 0.39
C PHE A 111 -6.73 -3.60 0.12
N ILE A 112 -6.07 -2.68 -0.57
CA ILE A 112 -4.61 -2.56 -0.60
C ILE A 112 -4.20 -1.11 -0.48
N GLY A 113 -3.18 -0.84 0.34
CA GLY A 113 -2.42 0.41 0.30
C GLY A 113 -1.20 0.22 -0.59
N VAL A 114 -1.27 0.63 -1.86
CA VAL A 114 -0.13 0.56 -2.78
C VAL A 114 0.89 1.62 -2.41
N ILE A 115 2.14 1.21 -2.24
CA ILE A 115 3.24 2.11 -1.90
C ILE A 115 3.71 2.85 -3.15
N ARG A 116 3.89 4.17 -3.03
CA ARG A 116 4.25 5.08 -4.13
C ARG A 116 5.49 4.60 -4.91
N ALA A 117 6.45 3.98 -4.24
CA ALA A 117 7.67 3.45 -4.85
C ALA A 117 7.42 2.33 -5.90
N PHE A 118 6.26 1.69 -5.89
CA PHE A 118 5.86 0.71 -6.89
C PHE A 118 5.12 1.34 -8.08
N ILE A 119 4.64 2.59 -7.97
CA ILE A 119 3.98 3.32 -9.05
C ILE A 119 5.06 3.98 -9.92
N ARG A 120 5.25 3.49 -11.14
CA ARG A 120 6.34 3.94 -12.01
C ARG A 120 6.11 5.29 -12.64
N GLU A 121 4.90 5.53 -13.12
CA GLU A 121 4.57 6.72 -13.88
C GLU A 121 4.47 7.97 -12.99
N PRO A 122 4.73 9.14 -13.55
CA PRO A 122 4.20 10.34 -12.93
C PRO A 122 2.70 10.13 -12.83
N ALA A 123 2.25 9.76 -11.62
CA ALA A 123 0.85 9.44 -11.37
C ALA A 123 -0.05 10.67 -11.66
N GLY A 124 0.57 11.85 -11.75
CA GLY A 124 -0.08 13.10 -12.05
C GLY A 124 -1.28 13.31 -11.14
N ASP A 125 -2.37 13.82 -11.70
CA ASP A 125 -3.61 14.06 -10.95
C ASP A 125 -4.41 12.79 -10.60
N ALA A 126 -3.97 11.59 -11.08
CA ALA A 126 -4.71 10.35 -10.86
C ALA A 126 -4.80 9.94 -9.39
N LEU A 127 -3.77 10.22 -8.59
CA LEU A 127 -3.82 9.96 -7.14
C LEU A 127 -4.57 11.07 -6.40
N GLY A 128 -4.62 12.26 -6.97
CA GLY A 128 -5.11 13.45 -6.30
C GLY A 128 -4.18 13.91 -5.16
N PRO A 129 -4.57 14.96 -4.42
CA PRO A 129 -3.77 15.46 -3.31
C PRO A 129 -3.73 14.46 -2.15
N ILE A 130 -2.65 14.50 -1.38
CA ILE A 130 -2.57 13.81 -0.08
C ILE A 130 -3.69 14.35 0.80
N ARG A 131 -4.61 13.48 1.22
CA ARG A 131 -5.79 13.86 1.99
C ARG A 131 -5.47 14.05 3.46
N ALA A 132 -4.69 13.12 4.01
CA ALA A 132 -4.28 13.18 5.40
C ALA A 132 -2.95 12.46 5.62
N ARG A 133 -2.28 12.87 6.69
CA ARG A 133 -1.08 12.23 7.23
C ARG A 133 -1.46 11.50 8.51
N VAL A 134 -1.33 10.18 8.49
CA VAL A 134 -1.77 9.33 9.60
C VAL A 134 -0.60 8.92 10.49
N PHE A 135 -0.90 8.79 11.79
CA PHE A 135 0.07 8.44 12.83
C PHE A 135 1.29 9.37 12.94
N PRO A 136 1.13 10.71 12.88
CA PRO A 136 2.24 11.66 12.91
C PRO A 136 3.04 11.61 14.22
N LYS A 137 2.52 11.01 15.28
CA LYS A 137 3.22 10.81 16.55
C LYS A 137 4.48 9.93 16.43
N PHE A 138 4.60 9.15 15.36
CA PHE A 138 5.77 8.31 15.06
C PHE A 138 6.67 8.92 13.98
N ALA A 139 6.35 10.11 13.50
CA ALA A 139 7.23 10.82 12.56
C ALA A 139 8.58 11.12 13.19
N THR A 140 9.61 11.09 12.37
CA THR A 140 10.99 11.35 12.75
C THR A 140 11.51 12.66 12.12
N GLY A 141 12.69 13.11 12.50
CA GLY A 141 13.27 14.32 11.91
C GLY A 141 12.55 15.61 12.31
N ASP A 142 12.50 16.58 11.41
CA ASP A 142 11.83 17.87 11.64
C ASP A 142 10.32 17.76 11.43
N VAL A 143 9.59 17.43 12.48
CA VAL A 143 8.14 17.24 12.45
C VAL A 143 7.41 18.54 12.11
N ALA A 144 8.00 19.70 12.36
CA ALA A 144 7.41 21.01 12.05
C ALA A 144 7.38 21.25 10.53
N ALA A 145 8.25 20.61 9.77
CA ALA A 145 8.25 20.68 8.31
C ALA A 145 7.15 19.85 7.64
N ILE A 146 6.41 19.02 8.39
CA ILE A 146 5.32 18.23 7.82
C ILE A 146 4.17 19.15 7.43
N PRO A 147 3.76 19.18 6.15
CA PRO A 147 2.66 20.03 5.71
C PRO A 147 1.34 19.69 6.42
N PRO A 148 0.45 20.66 6.62
CA PRO A 148 -0.85 20.39 7.22
C PRO A 148 -1.70 19.45 6.36
N ASP A 149 -2.63 18.76 7.01
CA ASP A 149 -3.56 17.87 6.33
C ASP A 149 -4.59 18.64 5.52
N ASN A 150 -4.93 18.14 4.33
CA ASN A 150 -5.99 18.71 3.48
C ASN A 150 -7.40 18.42 3.99
N GLN A 151 -7.52 17.43 4.89
CA GLN A 151 -8.78 17.09 5.56
C GLN A 151 -8.51 16.36 6.89
N SER A 152 -9.52 16.32 7.73
CA SER A 152 -9.40 15.62 9.02
C SER A 152 -9.17 14.13 8.81
N ARG A 153 -8.37 13.51 9.69
CA ARG A 153 -8.11 12.07 9.70
C ARG A 153 -9.40 11.25 9.81
N TRP A 154 -10.36 11.70 10.59
CA TRP A 154 -11.67 11.07 10.70
C TRP A 154 -12.42 11.04 9.37
N THR A 155 -12.45 12.16 8.65
CA THR A 155 -13.06 12.25 7.30
C THR A 155 -12.38 11.26 6.35
N MET A 156 -11.05 11.15 6.41
CA MET A 156 -10.31 10.19 5.61
C MET A 156 -10.67 8.74 5.96
N PHE A 157 -10.75 8.38 7.26
CA PHE A 157 -11.12 7.04 7.68
C PHE A 157 -12.56 6.68 7.31
N LEU A 158 -13.52 7.60 7.50
CA LEU A 158 -14.91 7.40 7.09
C LEU A 158 -15.01 7.19 5.57
N ARG A 159 -14.24 7.97 4.79
CA ARG A 159 -14.15 7.78 3.35
C ARG A 159 -13.59 6.39 3.00
N LEU A 160 -12.50 5.97 3.64
CA LEU A 160 -11.92 4.65 3.40
C LEU A 160 -12.91 3.53 3.75
N ALA A 161 -13.62 3.63 4.85
CA ALA A 161 -14.66 2.68 5.23
C ALA A 161 -15.77 2.61 4.17
N ALA A 162 -16.26 3.76 3.70
CA ALA A 162 -17.26 3.82 2.63
C ALA A 162 -16.76 3.20 1.31
N LEU A 163 -15.48 3.42 0.96
CA LEU A 163 -14.87 2.79 -0.21
C LEU A 163 -14.79 1.27 -0.05
N ILE A 164 -14.34 0.76 1.10
CA ILE A 164 -14.25 -0.69 1.38
C ILE A 164 -15.63 -1.33 1.30
N ILE A 165 -16.65 -0.73 1.91
CA ILE A 165 -18.04 -1.21 1.82
C ILE A 165 -18.49 -1.24 0.35
N SER A 166 -18.26 -0.17 -0.39
CA SER A 166 -18.60 -0.08 -1.81
C SER A 166 -17.89 -1.16 -2.65
N TRP A 167 -16.60 -1.41 -2.41
CA TRP A 167 -15.84 -2.46 -3.08
C TRP A 167 -16.38 -3.85 -2.73
N ARG A 168 -16.71 -4.09 -1.46
CA ARG A 168 -17.30 -5.35 -1.03
C ARG A 168 -18.65 -5.62 -1.66
N LEU A 169 -19.53 -4.62 -1.73
CA LEU A 169 -20.85 -4.72 -2.38
C LEU A 169 -20.73 -5.01 -3.88
N ARG A 170 -19.67 -4.54 -4.55
CA ARG A 170 -19.37 -4.89 -5.96
C ARG A 170 -18.72 -6.26 -6.13
N GLY A 171 -18.48 -7.01 -5.05
CA GLY A 171 -17.84 -8.32 -5.13
C GLY A 171 -16.32 -8.28 -5.32
N ASP A 172 -15.67 -7.13 -5.10
CA ASP A 172 -14.22 -6.98 -5.27
C ASP A 172 -13.43 -7.90 -4.32
N HIS A 173 -14.02 -8.27 -3.17
CA HIS A 173 -13.42 -9.23 -2.22
C HIS A 173 -13.25 -10.65 -2.77
N LYS A 174 -13.88 -10.98 -3.90
CA LYS A 174 -13.73 -12.27 -4.59
C LYS A 174 -12.58 -12.29 -5.60
N ARG A 175 -11.93 -11.15 -5.81
CA ARG A 175 -10.87 -10.97 -6.81
C ARG A 175 -9.65 -10.33 -6.17
N SER A 176 -8.57 -11.07 -6.12
CA SER A 176 -7.32 -10.59 -5.56
C SER A 176 -6.14 -11.25 -6.27
N PRO A 177 -5.10 -10.50 -6.62
CA PRO A 177 -3.89 -11.09 -7.18
C PRO A 177 -2.96 -11.69 -6.11
N PHE A 178 -3.34 -11.62 -4.83
CA PHE A 178 -2.53 -12.06 -3.69
C PHE A 178 -3.07 -13.31 -3.01
N PHE A 179 -4.34 -13.64 -3.25
CA PHE A 179 -5.03 -14.73 -2.56
C PHE A 179 -5.68 -15.66 -3.59
N ASP A 180 -5.69 -16.92 -3.26
CA ASP A 180 -6.41 -17.93 -4.03
C ASP A 180 -7.93 -17.69 -3.95
N ALA A 181 -8.61 -17.68 -5.08
CA ALA A 181 -10.02 -17.30 -5.16
C ALA A 181 -10.97 -18.34 -4.54
N VAL A 182 -10.54 -19.60 -4.39
CA VAL A 182 -11.34 -20.71 -3.86
C VAL A 182 -11.16 -20.83 -2.35
N SER A 183 -9.90 -20.94 -1.92
CA SER A 183 -9.57 -21.14 -0.50
C SER A 183 -9.50 -19.83 0.29
N GLY A 184 -9.30 -18.68 -0.38
CA GLY A 184 -9.02 -17.40 0.26
C GLY A 184 -7.65 -17.33 0.94
N ALA A 185 -6.82 -18.36 0.78
CA ALA A 185 -5.48 -18.39 1.35
C ALA A 185 -4.51 -17.51 0.53
N PRO A 186 -3.49 -16.93 1.15
CA PRO A 186 -2.44 -16.24 0.41
C PRO A 186 -1.75 -17.20 -0.58
N LEU A 187 -1.47 -16.72 -1.81
CA LEU A 187 -0.81 -17.52 -2.84
C LEU A 187 0.59 -18.00 -2.45
N ARG A 188 1.18 -17.40 -1.42
CA ARG A 188 2.51 -17.76 -0.91
C ARG A 188 2.54 -17.74 0.61
N PRO A 189 3.39 -18.58 1.24
CA PRO A 189 3.56 -18.51 2.70
C PRO A 189 4.20 -17.17 3.11
N PRO A 190 3.86 -16.64 4.29
CA PRO A 190 4.49 -15.45 4.83
C PRO A 190 5.92 -15.72 5.30
N ARG A 191 6.79 -14.73 5.17
CA ARG A 191 7.94 -14.59 6.06
C ARG A 191 7.48 -13.85 7.31
N VAL A 192 7.40 -14.51 8.44
CA VAL A 192 7.17 -13.86 9.73
C VAL A 192 8.50 -13.53 10.35
N LEU A 193 8.72 -12.25 10.71
CA LEU A 193 9.96 -11.84 11.37
C LEU A 193 10.02 -12.43 12.78
N THR A 194 11.20 -12.89 13.16
CA THR A 194 11.50 -13.28 14.53
C THR A 194 11.43 -12.05 15.45
N GLU A 195 11.32 -12.28 16.76
CA GLU A 195 11.31 -11.21 17.74
C GLU A 195 12.60 -10.39 17.69
N ALA A 196 13.75 -11.04 17.52
CA ALA A 196 15.06 -10.39 17.38
C ALA A 196 15.14 -9.51 16.13
N GLU A 197 14.71 -10.04 14.96
CA GLU A 197 14.65 -9.26 13.70
C GLU A 197 13.75 -8.04 13.86
N ARG A 198 12.57 -8.23 14.48
CA ARG A 198 11.64 -7.14 14.73
C ARG A 198 12.22 -6.09 15.67
N GLY A 199 12.84 -6.49 16.77
CA GLY A 199 13.43 -5.58 17.75
C GLY A 199 14.54 -4.70 17.16
N ALA A 200 15.23 -5.16 16.13
CA ALA A 200 16.25 -4.37 15.43
C ALA A 200 15.67 -3.28 14.48
N LEU A 201 14.35 -3.26 14.25
CA LEU A 201 13.70 -2.36 13.30
C LEU A 201 13.04 -1.13 13.98
N TYR A 202 12.75 -1.21 15.28
CA TYR A 202 12.10 -0.18 16.08
C TYR A 202 13.10 0.50 17.03
#